data_ad20256a915c10fbea3d201dcdf0ecb5
#
_entry.id   ad20256a915c10fbea3d201dcdf0ecb5
#
_cell.length_a   1.000
_cell.length_b   1.000
_cell.length_c   1.000
_cell.angle_alpha   90.00
_cell.angle_beta   90.00
_cell.angle_gamma   90.00
#
_symmetry.space_group_name_H-M   'P 1'
#
loop_
_entity.id
_entity.type
_entity.pdbx_description
1 polymer ?
#
loop_
_entity_poly.entity_id
_entity_poly.type
_entity_poly.pdbx_seq_one_letter_code
_entity_poly.pdbx_strand_id
1 'polypeptide(L)'
;LKGYINDSDFANMYATHLVEKKMTGKIAVRNKFYPHNIPDHILNPIIDKLYVSNPPLDLVKMIIDKRMQMRKRTPKEKTRLVNILKRKGFVWDEIEPAINNIDWNE
;
A
#
# COMPACT_ATOMS: atom_id res chain seq x y z
N LEU A 1 3.01 -25.65 -12.48
CA LEU A 1 3.39 -25.90 -12.23
C LEU A 1 4.61 -25.55 -11.94
N LYS A 2 4.98 -25.97 -11.14
CA LYS A 2 6.11 -25.78 -10.72
C LYS A 2 7.10 -25.69 -11.74
N GLY A 3 8.07 -24.91 -11.74
CA GLY A 3 9.06 -24.83 -12.77
C GLY A 3 8.60 -24.16 -14.03
N TYR A 4 7.33 -24.08 -14.20
CA TYR A 4 6.83 -23.43 -15.38
C TYR A 4 6.60 -21.98 -15.20
N ILE A 5 6.38 -21.56 -13.97
CA ILE A 5 6.14 -20.16 -13.70
C ILE A 5 7.47 -19.54 -13.37
N ASN A 6 7.82 -18.50 -14.13
CA ASN A 6 9.00 -17.71 -13.81
C ASN A 6 8.67 -16.88 -12.58
N ASP A 7 9.40 -17.08 -11.50
CA ASP A 7 9.17 -16.36 -10.25
C ASP A 7 9.20 -14.86 -10.43
N SER A 8 10.12 -14.35 -11.26
CA SER A 8 10.20 -12.92 -11.55
C SER A 8 8.96 -12.42 -12.25
N ASP A 9 8.46 -13.16 -13.24
CA ASP A 9 7.27 -12.74 -13.98
C ASP A 9 6.05 -12.75 -13.08
N PHE A 10 5.89 -13.79 -12.28
CA PHE A 10 4.77 -13.86 -11.34
C PHE A 10 4.85 -12.74 -10.32
N ALA A 11 6.05 -12.52 -9.74
CA ALA A 11 6.23 -11.49 -8.73
C ALA A 11 5.96 -10.09 -9.29
N ASN A 12 6.44 -9.81 -10.51
CA ASN A 12 6.16 -8.54 -11.16
C ASN A 12 4.67 -8.31 -11.37
N MET A 13 3.99 -9.31 -11.90
CA MET A 13 2.56 -9.19 -12.18
C MET A 13 1.75 -9.00 -10.91
N TYR A 14 2.01 -9.85 -9.91
CA TYR A 14 1.25 -9.82 -8.67
C TYR A 14 1.52 -8.55 -7.87
N ALA A 15 2.81 -8.17 -7.73
CA ALA A 15 3.17 -6.96 -7.00
C ALA A 15 2.60 -5.72 -7.67
N THR A 16 2.68 -5.65 -9.00
CA THR A 16 2.12 -4.53 -9.75
C THR A 16 0.62 -4.41 -9.49
N HIS A 17 -0.08 -5.54 -9.52
CA HIS A 17 -1.51 -5.55 -9.23
C HIS A 17 -1.81 -5.04 -7.82
N LEU A 18 -1.06 -5.52 -6.83
CA LEU A 18 -1.28 -5.13 -5.44
C LEU A 18 -1.02 -3.63 -5.22
N VAL A 19 0.02 -3.09 -5.85
CA VAL A 19 0.39 -1.69 -5.67
C VAL A 19 -0.50 -0.77 -6.51
N GLU A 20 -0.62 -1.06 -7.81
CA GLU A 20 -1.28 -0.12 -8.72
C GLU A 20 -2.80 -0.23 -8.70
N LYS A 21 -3.34 -1.42 -8.50
CA LYS A 21 -4.79 -1.60 -8.49
C LYS A 21 -5.38 -1.58 -7.09
N LYS A 22 -4.66 -2.12 -6.12
CA LYS A 22 -5.16 -2.24 -4.75
C LYS A 22 -4.57 -1.20 -3.80
N MET A 23 -3.59 -0.42 -4.24
CA MET A 23 -2.93 0.60 -3.42
C MET A 23 -2.47 0.02 -2.08
N THR A 24 -1.77 -1.09 -2.13
CA THR A 24 -1.32 -1.84 -0.95
C THR A 24 0.02 -1.30 -0.47
N GLY A 25 0.20 -1.18 0.84
CA GLY A 25 1.47 -0.74 1.43
C GLY A 25 2.52 -1.85 1.43
N LYS A 26 3.78 -1.48 1.65
CA LYS A 26 4.91 -2.41 1.55
C LYS A 26 4.76 -3.63 2.44
N ILE A 27 4.36 -3.42 3.69
CA ILE A 27 4.26 -4.52 4.65
C ILE A 27 3.23 -5.54 4.16
N ALA A 28 2.09 -5.08 3.69
CA ALA A 28 1.04 -5.98 3.24
C ALA A 28 1.43 -6.70 1.95
N VAL A 29 2.16 -6.02 1.05
CA VAL A 29 2.65 -6.66 -0.17
C VAL A 29 3.57 -7.84 0.19
N ARG A 30 4.52 -7.62 1.10
CA ARG A 30 5.41 -8.69 1.53
C ARG A 30 4.63 -9.84 2.16
N ASN A 31 3.64 -9.52 2.99
CA ASN A 31 2.82 -10.55 3.63
C ASN A 31 2.04 -11.37 2.60
N LYS A 32 1.58 -10.73 1.54
CA LYS A 32 0.87 -11.44 0.46
C LYS A 32 1.78 -12.40 -0.29
N PHE A 33 3.08 -12.11 -0.35
CA PHE A 33 4.03 -12.99 -1.03
C PHE A 33 4.53 -14.13 -0.15
N TYR A 34 4.32 -14.04 1.16
CA TYR A 34 4.85 -15.04 2.07
C TYR A 34 4.51 -16.48 1.68
N PRO A 35 3.24 -16.80 1.34
CA PRO A 35 2.90 -18.17 0.97
C PRO A 35 3.51 -18.65 -0.35
N HIS A 36 4.02 -17.73 -1.15
CA HIS A 36 4.55 -18.09 -2.49
C HIS A 36 6.04 -18.40 -2.48
N ASN A 37 6.73 -18.17 -1.35
CA ASN A 37 8.15 -18.49 -1.19
C ASN A 37 9.05 -17.90 -2.28
N ILE A 38 8.75 -16.67 -2.68
CA ILE A 38 9.60 -15.96 -3.64
C ILE A 38 10.86 -15.49 -2.93
N PRO A 39 12.05 -15.80 -3.44
CA PRO A 39 13.29 -15.35 -2.79
C PRO A 39 13.39 -13.82 -2.72
N ASP A 40 13.99 -13.32 -1.64
CA ASP A 40 14.11 -11.88 -1.42
C ASP A 40 14.89 -11.20 -2.53
N HIS A 41 15.92 -11.87 -3.08
CA HIS A 41 16.72 -11.24 -4.14
C HIS A 41 15.91 -11.01 -5.42
N ILE A 42 14.81 -11.72 -5.59
CA ILE A 42 13.88 -11.49 -6.70
C ILE A 42 12.84 -10.44 -6.30
N LEU A 43 12.28 -10.57 -5.10
CA LEU A 43 11.16 -9.76 -4.67
C LEU A 43 11.55 -8.31 -4.33
N ASN A 44 12.67 -8.12 -3.63
CA ASN A 44 13.05 -6.78 -3.16
C ASN A 44 13.23 -5.76 -4.29
N PRO A 45 13.94 -6.08 -5.39
CA PRO A 45 14.06 -5.10 -6.47
C PRO A 45 12.72 -4.74 -7.10
N ILE A 46 11.80 -5.69 -7.18
CA ILE A 46 10.48 -5.46 -7.75
C ILE A 46 9.69 -4.50 -6.87
N ILE A 47 9.69 -4.75 -5.57
CA ILE A 47 8.99 -3.90 -4.61
C ILE A 47 9.58 -2.50 -4.61
N ASP A 48 10.92 -2.40 -4.56
CA ASP A 48 11.58 -1.10 -4.52
C ASP A 48 11.25 -0.28 -5.76
N LYS A 49 11.27 -0.90 -6.93
CA LYS A 49 10.95 -0.20 -8.18
C LYS A 49 9.50 0.28 -8.20
N LEU A 50 8.58 -0.55 -7.73
CA LEU A 50 7.17 -0.18 -7.72
C LEU A 50 6.90 1.01 -6.80
N TYR A 51 7.58 1.09 -5.66
CA TYR A 51 7.36 2.20 -4.75
C TYR A 51 8.18 3.44 -5.09
N VAL A 52 9.12 3.34 -6.02
CA VAL A 52 9.69 4.53 -6.65
C VAL A 52 8.65 5.16 -7.58
N SER A 53 7.99 4.33 -8.39
CA SER A 53 6.96 4.80 -9.32
C SER A 53 5.65 5.16 -8.61
N ASN A 54 5.38 4.54 -7.48
CA ASN A 54 4.16 4.74 -6.70
C ASN A 54 4.53 5.00 -5.24
N PRO A 55 5.05 6.20 -4.92
CA PRO A 55 5.50 6.48 -3.55
C PRO A 55 4.39 6.23 -2.54
N PRO A 56 4.71 5.60 -1.39
CA PRO A 56 3.68 5.31 -0.39
C PRO A 56 2.87 6.53 0.04
N LEU A 57 3.51 7.68 0.15
CA LEU A 57 2.80 8.90 0.52
C LEU A 57 1.74 9.27 -0.51
N ASP A 58 2.05 9.11 -1.80
CA ASP A 58 1.08 9.38 -2.86
C ASP A 58 -0.09 8.41 -2.81
N LEU A 59 0.18 7.13 -2.55
CA LEU A 59 -0.87 6.13 -2.42
C LEU A 59 -1.77 6.46 -1.22
N VAL A 60 -1.17 6.84 -0.10
CA VAL A 60 -1.92 7.23 1.09
C VAL A 60 -2.83 8.41 0.77
N LYS A 61 -2.30 9.43 0.11
CA LYS A 61 -3.09 10.61 -0.26
C LYS A 61 -4.25 10.25 -1.17
N MET A 62 -4.02 9.37 -2.14
CA MET A 62 -5.07 8.93 -3.04
C MET A 62 -6.18 8.19 -2.30
N ILE A 63 -5.82 7.33 -1.36
CA ILE A 63 -6.79 6.60 -0.55
C ILE A 63 -7.61 7.57 0.29
N ILE A 64 -6.95 8.54 0.92
CA ILE A 64 -7.63 9.54 1.74
C ILE A 64 -8.60 10.36 0.90
N ASP A 65 -8.15 10.87 -0.24
CA ASP A 65 -9.00 11.69 -1.11
C ASP A 65 -10.23 10.93 -1.56
N LYS A 66 -10.04 9.70 -1.97
CA LYS A 66 -11.16 8.87 -2.44
C LYS A 66 -12.17 8.63 -1.33
N ARG A 67 -11.70 8.36 -0.12
CA ARG A 67 -12.61 8.09 1.00
C ARG A 67 -13.33 9.34 1.47
N MET A 68 -12.64 10.49 1.47
CA MET A 68 -13.19 11.71 2.02
C MET A 68 -14.13 12.46 1.09
N GLN A 69 -14.32 11.99 -0.13
CA GLN A 69 -15.22 12.64 -1.08
C GLN A 69 -16.66 12.74 -0.54
N MET A 70 -17.08 11.75 0.21
CA MET A 70 -18.45 11.66 0.69
C MET A 70 -18.54 11.67 2.22
N ARG A 71 -17.47 12.06 2.91
CA ARG A 71 -17.43 11.98 4.37
C ARG A 71 -16.97 13.29 4.98
N LYS A 72 -17.44 13.55 6.19
CA LYS A 72 -17.02 14.73 6.94
C LYS A 72 -15.68 14.47 7.61
N ARG A 73 -14.93 15.54 7.82
CA ARG A 73 -13.60 15.47 8.43
C ARG A 73 -13.71 15.58 9.95
N THR A 74 -14.15 14.51 10.57
CA THR A 74 -14.31 14.45 12.02
C THR A 74 -13.14 13.68 12.64
N PRO A 75 -12.85 13.90 13.93
CA PRO A 75 -11.81 13.12 14.62
C PRO A 75 -12.10 11.61 14.56
N LYS A 76 -13.35 11.23 14.57
CA LYS A 76 -13.75 9.83 14.48
C LYS A 76 -13.37 9.25 13.12
N GLU A 77 -13.59 10.01 12.05
CA GLU A 77 -13.23 9.58 10.71
C GLU A 77 -11.70 9.49 10.57
N LYS A 78 -10.96 10.41 11.21
CA LYS A 78 -9.51 10.35 11.25
C LYS A 78 -9.03 9.01 11.80
N THR A 79 -9.59 8.58 12.93
CA THR A 79 -9.22 7.31 13.55
C THR A 79 -9.52 6.14 12.63
N ARG A 80 -10.69 6.14 12.00
CA ARG A 80 -11.07 5.09 11.06
C ARG A 80 -10.09 5.01 9.89
N LEU A 81 -9.73 6.17 9.35
CA LEU A 81 -8.85 6.24 8.19
C LEU A 81 -7.44 5.74 8.52
N VAL A 82 -6.91 6.13 9.70
CA VAL A 82 -5.62 5.63 10.15
C VAL A 82 -5.65 4.11 10.25
N ASN A 83 -6.71 3.54 10.81
CA ASN A 83 -6.82 2.10 10.94
C ASN A 83 -6.90 1.40 9.58
N ILE A 84 -7.62 1.99 8.62
CA ILE A 84 -7.70 1.46 7.27
C ILE A 84 -6.32 1.44 6.62
N LEU A 85 -5.58 2.54 6.75
CA LEU A 85 -4.25 2.66 6.14
C LEU A 85 -3.26 1.68 6.75
N LYS A 86 -3.30 1.51 8.08
CA LYS A 86 -2.46 0.51 8.73
C LYS A 86 -2.80 -0.90 8.27
N ARG A 87 -4.07 -1.18 8.10
CA ARG A 87 -4.51 -2.50 7.62
C ARG A 87 -4.08 -2.75 6.18
N LYS A 88 -3.99 -1.69 5.38
CA LYS A 88 -3.47 -1.80 4.01
C LYS A 88 -1.96 -1.98 3.95
N GLY A 89 -1.27 -1.90 5.09
CA GLY A 89 0.15 -2.17 5.15
C GLY A 89 1.05 -0.94 5.14
N PHE A 90 0.49 0.24 5.34
CA PHE A 90 1.30 1.46 5.46
C PHE A 90 1.75 1.65 6.89
N VAL A 91 2.95 2.21 7.07
CA VAL A 91 3.49 2.51 8.40
C VAL A 91 3.17 3.96 8.76
N TRP A 92 3.28 4.26 10.06
CA TRP A 92 2.92 5.59 10.57
C TRP A 92 3.68 6.72 9.87
N ASP A 93 4.98 6.49 9.57
CA ASP A 93 5.78 7.51 8.88
C ASP A 93 5.24 7.86 7.50
N GLU A 94 4.50 6.94 6.89
CA GLU A 94 3.87 7.17 5.59
C GLU A 94 2.47 7.77 5.73
N ILE A 95 1.82 7.52 6.84
CA ILE A 95 0.44 7.96 7.09
C ILE A 95 0.42 9.38 7.66
N GLU A 96 1.27 9.65 8.63
CA GLU A 96 1.25 10.89 9.40
C GLU A 96 1.28 12.15 8.55
N PRO A 97 2.21 12.29 7.58
CA PRO A 97 2.26 13.54 6.81
C PRO A 97 0.98 13.86 6.06
N ALA A 98 0.29 12.84 5.58
CA ALA A 98 -0.95 13.03 4.84
C ALA A 98 -2.11 13.32 5.77
N ILE A 99 -2.17 12.60 6.90
CA ILE A 99 -3.26 12.76 7.87
C ILE A 99 -3.19 14.11 8.55
N ASN A 100 -2.00 14.57 8.89
CA ASN A 100 -1.84 15.84 9.63
C ASN A 100 -2.04 17.07 8.75
N ASN A 101 -2.08 16.92 7.43
CA ASN A 101 -2.39 18.02 6.54
C ASN A 101 -3.88 18.33 6.46
N ILE A 102 -4.71 17.53 7.09
CA ILE A 102 -6.16 17.69 7.03
C ILE A 102 -6.67 18.23 8.36
N ASP A 103 -7.60 19.18 8.27
CA ASP A 103 -8.27 19.69 9.47
C ASP A 103 -9.44 18.78 9.82
N TRP A 104 -9.35 18.12 10.97
CA TRP A 104 -10.33 17.13 11.41
C TRP A 104 -11.33 17.72 12.43
N ASN A 105 -11.72 18.94 12.26
CA ASN A 105 -12.58 19.64 13.23
C ASN A 105 -13.98 19.97 12.68
N GLU A 106 -14.43 19.23 11.71
CA GLU A 106 -15.78 19.46 11.17
C GLU A 106 -16.89 18.83 12.02
#